data_1585edd7b0971edf6b5cd6c41938099d
#
_entry.id   1585edd7b0971edf6b5cd6c41938099d
#
_cell.length_a   1.000
_cell.length_b   1.000
_cell.length_c   1.000
_cell.angle_alpha   90.00
_cell.angle_beta   90.00
_cell.angle_gamma   90.00
#
_symmetry.space_group_name_H-M   'P 1'
#
loop_
_entity.id
_entity.type
_entity.pdbx_description
1 polymer ?
#
loop_
_entity_poly.entity_id
_entity_poly.type
_entity_poly.pdbx_seq_one_letter_code
_entity_poly.pdbx_strand_id
1 'polypeptide(L)'
;MSDEQTRPDRFKDRKVPVPVPAYLPSAGSPLAVDKDVYSSIQQAPRVLVNEFTLPIRSGRAWEAPAGSIVRITTPEGPQVGDLNVWNLHNPSERFWASRTRQLHASHLSTYDRLWSTLPYLRPLVTILSDSLSSYGKDINGGRVHDLLGTRCDPYVNSVLSSGAQYDFHCHSNLVRAVMPWGLQERDVHDVLNIFQVTGLDKEGRYFMSPCPAEKGDSLEFLAETDVLMALSTCPGGDLSLWGFGADSEAEMIKVCRPLHVQVYQLEDKDFLANQGWKPSEPAPYRGMHGMKVPEGENNPRTASR
;
A
#
# COMPACT_ATOMS: atom_id res chain seq x y z
N MET A 1 -16.74 -49.08 6.89
CA MET A 1 -17.14 -48.25 5.74
C MET A 1 -18.22 -47.34 6.29
N SER A 2 -17.87 -46.13 6.67
CA SER A 2 -18.80 -45.12 7.20
C SER A 2 -19.55 -44.50 6.01
N ASP A 3 -20.88 -44.63 6.04
CA ASP A 3 -21.77 -43.88 5.15
C ASP A 3 -21.49 -42.39 5.32
N GLU A 4 -20.69 -41.83 4.46
CA GLU A 4 -20.58 -40.39 4.28
C GLU A 4 -21.91 -39.93 3.63
N GLN A 5 -22.91 -39.65 4.47
CA GLN A 5 -24.14 -39.01 4.02
C GLN A 5 -23.75 -37.69 3.37
N THR A 6 -23.69 -37.70 2.04
CA THR A 6 -23.53 -36.49 1.23
C THR A 6 -24.67 -35.52 1.59
N ARG A 7 -24.34 -34.48 2.36
CA ARG A 7 -25.32 -33.41 2.64
C ARG A 7 -25.75 -32.81 1.30
N PRO A 8 -27.07 -32.63 1.06
CA PRO A 8 -27.52 -31.95 -0.12
C PRO A 8 -26.84 -30.61 -0.27
N ASP A 9 -26.31 -30.31 -1.45
CA ASP A 9 -25.74 -28.99 -1.72
C ASP A 9 -26.87 -27.94 -1.72
N ARG A 10 -27.07 -27.32 -0.54
CA ARG A 10 -28.10 -26.30 -0.31
C ARG A 10 -27.87 -25.02 -1.12
N PHE A 11 -26.74 -24.92 -1.83
CA PHE A 11 -26.39 -23.75 -2.63
C PHE A 11 -26.53 -23.98 -4.14
N LYS A 12 -26.85 -25.22 -4.56
CA LYS A 12 -26.88 -25.62 -5.97
C LYS A 12 -27.80 -24.73 -6.82
N ASP A 13 -28.94 -24.34 -6.29
CA ASP A 13 -29.94 -23.55 -7.00
C ASP A 13 -29.96 -22.07 -6.56
N ARG A 14 -28.92 -21.62 -5.84
CA ARG A 14 -28.84 -20.26 -5.36
C ARG A 14 -28.63 -19.28 -6.51
N LYS A 15 -29.58 -18.36 -6.70
CA LYS A 15 -29.39 -17.20 -7.57
C LYS A 15 -28.42 -16.24 -6.92
N VAL A 16 -27.25 -16.07 -7.52
CA VAL A 16 -26.24 -15.11 -7.08
C VAL A 16 -26.37 -13.85 -7.94
N PRO A 17 -26.69 -12.69 -7.37
CA PRO A 17 -26.75 -11.46 -8.13
C PRO A 17 -25.35 -11.06 -8.64
N VAL A 18 -25.32 -10.26 -9.70
CA VAL A 18 -24.06 -9.67 -10.17
C VAL A 18 -23.47 -8.80 -9.05
N PRO A 19 -22.21 -9.02 -8.66
CA PRO A 19 -21.60 -8.24 -7.60
C PRO A 19 -21.42 -6.77 -8.01
N VAL A 20 -21.63 -5.88 -7.06
CA VAL A 20 -21.33 -4.45 -7.21
C VAL A 20 -20.23 -4.05 -6.25
N PRO A 21 -19.41 -3.01 -6.57
CA PRO A 21 -18.42 -2.49 -5.64
C PRO A 21 -19.08 -2.05 -4.33
N ALA A 22 -18.41 -2.34 -3.19
CA ALA A 22 -18.94 -2.02 -1.86
C ALA A 22 -19.08 -0.50 -1.65
N TYR A 23 -18.18 0.26 -2.24
CA TYR A 23 -18.17 1.73 -2.19
C TYR A 23 -18.00 2.28 -3.59
N LEU A 24 -18.90 3.17 -3.97
CA LEU A 24 -18.82 3.92 -5.22
C LEU A 24 -18.57 5.38 -4.92
N PRO A 25 -17.58 6.01 -5.57
CA PRO A 25 -17.38 7.43 -5.41
C PRO A 25 -18.59 8.20 -5.92
N SER A 26 -19.07 9.15 -5.12
CA SER A 26 -20.09 10.12 -5.53
C SER A 26 -19.45 11.50 -5.69
N ALA A 27 -20.13 12.38 -6.42
CA ALA A 27 -19.65 13.75 -6.59
C ALA A 27 -19.42 14.43 -5.23
N GLY A 28 -18.23 15.01 -5.05
CA GLY A 28 -17.83 15.63 -3.78
C GLY A 28 -17.42 14.64 -2.67
N SER A 29 -17.46 13.34 -2.93
CA SER A 29 -16.97 12.32 -2.01
C SER A 29 -15.44 12.37 -1.93
N PRO A 30 -14.82 12.24 -0.74
CA PRO A 30 -13.37 12.17 -0.61
C PRO A 30 -12.76 10.88 -1.20
N LEU A 31 -13.59 9.93 -1.69
CA LEU A 31 -13.14 8.74 -2.41
C LEU A 31 -12.64 9.06 -3.82
N ALA A 32 -13.10 10.14 -4.42
CA ALA A 32 -12.69 10.57 -5.74
C ALA A 32 -11.95 11.90 -5.66
N VAL A 33 -10.86 12.01 -6.41
CA VAL A 33 -10.16 13.29 -6.58
C VAL A 33 -10.83 14.10 -7.68
N ASP A 34 -10.69 15.44 -7.60
CA ASP A 34 -10.90 16.29 -8.76
C ASP A 34 -9.73 16.10 -9.73
N LYS A 35 -9.97 15.34 -10.79
CA LYS A 35 -8.92 14.92 -11.73
C LYS A 35 -8.26 16.11 -12.43
N ASP A 36 -8.99 17.19 -12.66
CA ASP A 36 -8.44 18.37 -13.33
C ASP A 36 -7.46 19.08 -12.40
N VAL A 37 -7.79 19.22 -11.13
CA VAL A 37 -6.89 19.76 -10.11
C VAL A 37 -5.63 18.90 -9.98
N TYR A 38 -5.78 17.58 -9.81
CA TYR A 38 -4.62 16.69 -9.62
C TYR A 38 -3.76 16.55 -10.88
N SER A 39 -4.34 16.62 -12.07
CA SER A 39 -3.60 16.69 -13.33
C SER A 39 -2.82 18.00 -13.45
N SER A 40 -3.39 19.12 -13.02
CA SER A 40 -2.71 20.41 -12.97
C SER A 40 -1.52 20.39 -12.00
N ILE A 41 -1.68 19.76 -10.82
CA ILE A 41 -0.59 19.58 -9.84
C ILE A 41 0.54 18.71 -10.44
N GLN A 42 0.19 17.63 -11.13
CA GLN A 42 1.16 16.74 -11.77
C GLN A 42 2.04 17.47 -12.79
N GLN A 43 1.45 18.43 -13.55
CA GLN A 43 2.11 19.17 -14.60
C GLN A 43 2.81 20.45 -14.12
N ALA A 44 2.54 20.89 -12.89
CA ALA A 44 3.06 22.14 -12.38
C ALA A 44 4.61 22.11 -12.24
N PRO A 45 5.28 23.24 -12.49
CA PRO A 45 6.71 23.39 -12.24
C PRO A 45 7.06 23.09 -10.79
N ARG A 46 8.13 22.31 -10.59
CA ARG A 46 8.53 21.83 -9.28
C ARG A 46 10.04 21.80 -9.11
N VAL A 47 10.50 22.01 -7.89
CA VAL A 47 11.90 22.01 -7.49
C VAL A 47 12.19 20.73 -6.69
N LEU A 48 13.27 20.06 -7.03
CA LEU A 48 13.81 18.95 -6.26
C LEU A 48 14.37 19.48 -4.93
N VAL A 49 13.83 18.98 -3.82
CA VAL A 49 14.27 19.40 -2.47
C VAL A 49 15.03 18.32 -1.72
N ASN A 50 14.82 17.06 -2.08
CA ASN A 50 15.56 15.93 -1.52
C ASN A 50 15.57 14.77 -2.52
N GLU A 51 16.68 14.06 -2.59
CA GLU A 51 16.76 12.80 -3.35
C GLU A 51 17.77 11.84 -2.71
N PHE A 52 17.56 10.57 -2.92
CA PHE A 52 18.46 9.51 -2.50
C PHE A 52 18.16 8.19 -3.21
N THR A 53 19.19 7.36 -3.28
CA THR A 53 19.05 5.98 -3.77
C THR A 53 19.05 5.02 -2.60
N LEU A 54 18.07 4.13 -2.54
CA LEU A 54 18.05 3.00 -1.61
C LEU A 54 18.85 1.86 -2.24
N PRO A 55 19.94 1.41 -1.57
CA PRO A 55 20.64 0.21 -2.00
C PRO A 55 19.73 -1.02 -1.99
N ILE A 56 20.13 -2.06 -2.69
CA ILE A 56 19.44 -3.35 -2.63
C ILE A 56 19.32 -3.83 -1.17
N ARG A 57 18.22 -4.52 -0.85
CA ARG A 57 17.98 -5.16 0.46
C ARG A 57 18.11 -4.20 1.65
N SER A 58 17.73 -2.95 1.48
CA SER A 58 17.79 -1.93 2.50
C SER A 58 16.48 -1.17 2.65
N GLY A 59 16.39 -0.35 3.68
CA GLY A 59 15.23 0.53 3.91
C GLY A 59 15.66 1.92 4.35
N ARG A 60 14.85 2.92 4.00
CA ARG A 60 15.04 4.30 4.45
C ARG A 60 13.69 4.97 4.65
N ALA A 61 13.61 5.84 5.67
CA ALA A 61 12.48 6.72 5.90
C ALA A 61 12.86 8.18 5.61
N TRP A 62 11.84 8.98 5.29
CA TRP A 62 11.97 10.41 5.03
C TRP A 62 10.66 11.12 5.30
N GLU A 63 10.74 12.41 5.51
CA GLU A 63 9.58 13.29 5.68
C GLU A 63 9.16 13.91 4.35
N ALA A 64 7.86 14.03 4.14
CA ALA A 64 7.27 14.76 3.02
C ALA A 64 6.16 15.68 3.55
N PRO A 65 6.39 17.02 3.57
CA PRO A 65 5.38 17.97 3.95
C PRO A 65 4.14 17.93 3.04
N ALA A 66 3.00 18.32 3.55
CA ALA A 66 1.77 18.43 2.79
C ALA A 66 1.97 19.24 1.50
N GLY A 67 1.45 18.73 0.39
CA GLY A 67 1.63 19.33 -0.93
C GLY A 67 2.95 18.98 -1.63
N SER A 68 3.86 18.23 -0.98
CA SER A 68 5.06 17.69 -1.64
C SER A 68 4.69 16.56 -2.59
N ILE A 69 5.45 16.44 -3.67
CA ILE A 69 5.36 15.32 -4.61
C ILE A 69 6.54 14.39 -4.37
N VAL A 70 6.24 13.12 -4.10
CA VAL A 70 7.25 12.07 -3.91
C VAL A 70 7.23 11.15 -5.12
N ARG A 71 8.37 11.02 -5.81
CA ARG A 71 8.56 10.09 -6.92
C ARG A 71 9.46 8.94 -6.47
N ILE A 72 9.01 7.71 -6.71
CA ILE A 72 9.80 6.50 -6.53
C ILE A 72 10.05 5.89 -7.91
N THR A 73 11.31 5.62 -8.23
CA THR A 73 11.73 5.19 -9.58
C THR A 73 12.58 3.94 -9.51
N THR A 74 12.54 3.13 -10.56
CA THR A 74 13.43 1.97 -10.81
C THR A 74 14.62 2.41 -11.70
N PRO A 75 15.74 2.92 -11.13
CA PRO A 75 16.80 3.56 -11.91
C PRO A 75 17.62 2.59 -12.77
N GLU A 76 17.61 1.31 -12.44
CA GLU A 76 18.43 0.27 -13.09
C GLU A 76 17.61 -0.88 -13.68
N GLY A 77 16.29 -0.86 -13.54
CA GLY A 77 15.38 -1.90 -14.01
C GLY A 77 14.46 -2.41 -12.92
N PRO A 78 13.79 -3.56 -13.13
CA PRO A 78 12.71 -4.04 -12.28
C PRO A 78 13.17 -4.29 -10.84
N GLN A 79 12.41 -3.75 -9.89
CA GLN A 79 12.61 -3.93 -8.46
C GLN A 79 11.29 -3.67 -7.73
N VAL A 80 10.91 -4.57 -6.84
CA VAL A 80 9.76 -4.41 -5.95
C VAL A 80 10.17 -3.64 -4.70
N GLY A 81 9.28 -2.77 -4.21
CA GLY A 81 9.46 -2.05 -2.96
C GLY A 81 8.24 -2.11 -2.06
N ASP A 82 8.46 -2.06 -0.75
CA ASP A 82 7.42 -2.08 0.27
C ASP A 82 7.35 -0.72 0.95
N LEU A 83 6.22 -0.02 0.76
CA LEU A 83 6.01 1.35 1.22
C LEU A 83 5.08 1.40 2.43
N ASN A 84 5.55 2.02 3.51
CA ASN A 84 4.75 2.43 4.66
C ASN A 84 4.58 3.96 4.69
N VAL A 85 3.46 4.44 5.26
CA VAL A 85 3.14 5.86 5.40
C VAL A 85 2.48 6.12 6.75
N TRP A 86 2.97 7.12 7.48
CA TRP A 86 2.40 7.62 8.73
C TRP A 86 2.16 9.13 8.64
N ASN A 87 1.25 9.64 9.45
CA ASN A 87 1.24 11.07 9.76
C ASN A 87 2.52 11.41 10.53
N LEU A 88 3.24 12.43 10.07
CA LEU A 88 4.53 12.83 10.65
C LEU A 88 4.42 13.24 12.11
N HIS A 89 3.35 13.93 12.49
CA HIS A 89 3.16 14.50 13.83
C HIS A 89 2.41 13.57 14.78
N ASN A 90 1.80 12.50 14.24
CA ASN A 90 1.05 11.53 15.02
C ASN A 90 1.11 10.14 14.36
N PRO A 91 2.16 9.35 14.60
CA PRO A 91 2.34 8.04 13.94
C PRO A 91 1.31 6.97 14.32
N SER A 92 0.41 7.24 15.28
CA SER A 92 -0.75 6.38 15.50
C SER A 92 -1.76 6.47 14.33
N GLU A 93 -1.74 7.57 13.59
CA GLU A 93 -2.39 7.72 12.31
C GLU A 93 -1.45 7.20 11.21
N ARG A 94 -1.78 6.04 10.66
CA ARG A 94 -0.95 5.34 9.68
C ARG A 94 -1.79 4.73 8.57
N PHE A 95 -1.16 4.41 7.47
CA PHE A 95 -1.79 3.79 6.33
C PHE A 95 -2.50 2.48 6.71
N TRP A 96 -3.73 2.31 6.20
CA TRP A 96 -4.59 1.16 6.43
C TRP A 96 -4.88 0.43 5.12
N ALA A 97 -4.05 -0.55 4.79
CA ALA A 97 -4.08 -1.27 3.51
C ALA A 97 -5.44 -1.93 3.23
N SER A 98 -6.01 -2.65 4.20
CA SER A 98 -7.30 -3.33 3.99
C SER A 98 -8.49 -2.37 3.82
N ARG A 99 -8.46 -1.20 4.49
CA ARG A 99 -9.49 -0.16 4.28
C ARG A 99 -9.32 0.50 2.92
N THR A 100 -8.10 0.82 2.53
CA THR A 100 -7.79 1.38 1.22
C THR A 100 -8.24 0.43 0.09
N ARG A 101 -7.94 -0.87 0.21
CA ARG A 101 -8.43 -1.90 -0.71
C ARG A 101 -9.97 -1.94 -0.81
N GLN A 102 -10.65 -1.80 0.31
CA GLN A 102 -12.12 -1.81 0.34
C GLN A 102 -12.72 -0.56 -0.32
N LEU A 103 -12.05 0.60 -0.17
CA LEU A 103 -12.53 1.88 -0.70
C LEU A 103 -12.20 2.05 -2.19
N HIS A 104 -11.11 1.49 -2.67
CA HIS A 104 -10.63 1.59 -4.04
C HIS A 104 -10.59 0.23 -4.72
N ALA A 105 -9.45 -0.45 -4.64
CA ALA A 105 -9.20 -1.72 -5.31
C ALA A 105 -8.12 -2.54 -4.59
N SER A 106 -7.94 -3.79 -5.03
CA SER A 106 -6.85 -4.65 -4.56
C SER A 106 -5.47 -4.18 -5.02
N HIS A 107 -5.41 -3.39 -6.09
CA HIS A 107 -4.22 -2.79 -6.67
C HIS A 107 -4.55 -1.34 -7.00
N LEU A 108 -3.60 -0.47 -6.71
CA LEU A 108 -3.80 0.97 -6.82
C LEU A 108 -3.11 1.52 -8.07
N SER A 109 -3.63 2.61 -8.59
CA SER A 109 -3.05 3.35 -9.72
C SER A 109 -3.37 4.84 -9.59
N THR A 110 -3.14 5.60 -10.66
CA THR A 110 -3.33 7.04 -10.70
C THR A 110 -4.69 7.48 -10.16
N TYR A 111 -4.67 8.43 -9.24
CA TYR A 111 -5.79 9.02 -8.50
C TYR A 111 -6.36 8.18 -7.35
N ASP A 112 -5.88 6.97 -7.12
CA ASP A 112 -6.19 6.24 -5.90
C ASP A 112 -5.46 6.84 -4.69
N ARG A 113 -6.06 6.68 -3.49
CA ARG A 113 -5.60 7.30 -2.25
C ARG A 113 -5.23 6.26 -1.21
N LEU A 114 -4.17 6.49 -0.45
CA LEU A 114 -3.81 5.71 0.72
C LEU A 114 -4.48 6.29 1.96
N TRP A 115 -5.42 5.55 2.53
CA TRP A 115 -6.25 6.00 3.65
C TRP A 115 -5.65 5.64 4.99
N SER A 116 -5.82 6.54 5.97
CA SER A 116 -5.33 6.36 7.34
C SER A 116 -6.30 5.55 8.20
N THR A 117 -5.78 5.12 9.36
CA THR A 117 -6.52 4.40 10.40
C THR A 117 -7.59 5.26 11.08
N LEU A 118 -8.58 4.61 11.72
CA LEU A 118 -9.49 5.30 12.64
C LEU A 118 -8.69 5.81 13.86
N PRO A 119 -9.13 6.94 14.45
CA PRO A 119 -10.34 7.70 14.17
C PRO A 119 -10.19 8.74 13.05
N TYR A 120 -9.05 8.85 12.42
CA TYR A 120 -8.70 9.91 11.47
C TYR A 120 -9.37 9.73 10.12
N LEU A 121 -9.24 8.56 9.53
CA LEU A 121 -9.85 8.13 8.27
C LEU A 121 -9.84 9.24 7.18
N ARG A 122 -8.64 9.62 6.77
CA ARG A 122 -8.39 10.58 5.69
C ARG A 122 -7.31 10.05 4.75
N PRO A 123 -7.18 10.58 3.54
CA PRO A 123 -6.03 10.30 2.68
C PRO A 123 -4.74 10.82 3.32
N LEU A 124 -3.70 9.99 3.37
CA LEU A 124 -2.34 10.41 3.70
C LEU A 124 -1.58 10.87 2.45
N VAL A 125 -1.75 10.11 1.37
CA VAL A 125 -1.19 10.43 0.06
C VAL A 125 -2.18 10.03 -1.05
N THR A 126 -2.05 10.69 -2.20
CA THR A 126 -2.77 10.34 -3.44
C THR A 126 -1.76 10.03 -4.54
N ILE A 127 -1.98 8.98 -5.32
CA ILE A 127 -1.14 8.65 -6.47
C ILE A 127 -1.40 9.68 -7.57
N LEU A 128 -0.38 10.47 -7.93
CA LEU A 128 -0.46 11.45 -9.02
C LEU A 128 -0.18 10.84 -10.39
N SER A 129 0.77 9.91 -10.44
CA SER A 129 1.23 9.31 -11.68
C SER A 129 1.71 7.88 -11.43
N ASP A 130 1.41 7.02 -12.38
CA ASP A 130 1.80 5.63 -12.40
C ASP A 130 2.20 5.26 -13.84
N SER A 131 3.49 5.06 -14.08
CA SER A 131 3.99 4.70 -15.41
C SER A 131 3.55 3.31 -15.86
N LEU A 132 3.17 2.44 -14.89
CA LEU A 132 2.68 1.10 -15.14
C LEU A 132 1.15 1.01 -15.23
N SER A 133 0.43 2.14 -15.24
CA SER A 133 -1.03 2.17 -15.30
C SER A 133 -1.62 1.39 -16.49
N SER A 134 -0.88 1.30 -17.60
CA SER A 134 -1.26 0.57 -18.81
C SER A 134 -1.06 -0.96 -18.71
N TYR A 135 -0.38 -1.46 -17.67
CA TYR A 135 -0.21 -2.91 -17.45
C TYR A 135 -1.56 -3.63 -17.34
N GLY A 136 -2.51 -3.00 -16.65
CA GLY A 136 -3.88 -3.49 -16.54
C GLY A 136 -3.97 -4.78 -15.75
N LYS A 137 -4.50 -5.83 -16.38
CA LYS A 137 -4.68 -7.17 -15.81
C LYS A 137 -4.07 -8.21 -16.74
N ASP A 138 -3.16 -9.02 -16.25
CA ASP A 138 -2.55 -10.10 -17.01
C ASP A 138 -3.48 -11.31 -17.18
N ILE A 139 -3.02 -12.33 -17.93
CA ILE A 139 -3.80 -13.53 -18.23
C ILE A 139 -4.16 -14.36 -16.98
N ASN A 140 -3.36 -14.25 -15.91
CA ASN A 140 -3.60 -14.94 -14.64
C ASN A 140 -4.44 -14.12 -13.66
N GLY A 141 -4.77 -12.89 -14.02
CA GLY A 141 -5.51 -11.96 -13.15
C GLY A 141 -4.63 -11.03 -12.34
N GLY A 142 -3.30 -11.10 -12.52
CA GLY A 142 -2.33 -10.26 -11.84
C GLY A 142 -2.44 -8.79 -12.24
N ARG A 143 -2.20 -7.90 -11.27
CA ARG A 143 -2.14 -6.44 -11.43
C ARG A 143 -0.98 -5.90 -10.61
N VAL A 144 -0.54 -4.70 -10.94
CA VAL A 144 0.59 -4.02 -10.29
C VAL A 144 0.12 -3.10 -9.15
N HIS A 145 1.01 -2.82 -8.18
CA HIS A 145 0.82 -2.01 -6.97
C HIS A 145 -0.18 -2.62 -5.98
N ASP A 146 0.28 -3.64 -5.30
CA ASP A 146 -0.51 -4.60 -4.54
C ASP A 146 -0.90 -4.16 -3.12
N LEU A 147 -2.15 -4.46 -2.77
CA LEU A 147 -2.71 -4.37 -1.41
C LEU A 147 -3.25 -5.73 -0.89
N LEU A 148 -3.08 -6.82 -1.63
CA LEU A 148 -3.53 -8.16 -1.20
C LEU A 148 -2.53 -8.79 -0.23
N GLY A 149 -1.23 -8.59 -0.53
CA GLY A 149 -0.14 -9.08 0.28
C GLY A 149 0.26 -8.16 1.42
N THR A 150 1.42 -8.45 1.95
CA THR A 150 2.12 -7.64 2.94
C THR A 150 3.62 -7.75 2.72
N ARG A 151 4.41 -7.14 3.59
CA ARG A 151 5.87 -7.22 3.56
C ARG A 151 6.38 -8.63 3.92
N CYS A 152 7.46 -9.04 3.31
CA CYS A 152 8.17 -10.25 3.75
C CYS A 152 8.86 -10.02 5.11
N ASP A 153 8.99 -11.09 5.90
CA ASP A 153 9.71 -11.08 7.17
C ASP A 153 10.60 -12.32 7.34
N PRO A 154 11.68 -12.23 8.15
CA PRO A 154 12.63 -13.31 8.28
C PRO A 154 12.06 -14.55 8.98
N TYR A 155 11.11 -14.36 9.90
CA TYR A 155 10.53 -15.48 10.66
C TYR A 155 9.66 -16.37 9.79
N VAL A 156 8.70 -15.77 9.06
CA VAL A 156 7.84 -16.53 8.13
C VAL A 156 8.69 -17.22 7.07
N ASN A 157 9.71 -16.53 6.54
CA ASN A 157 10.60 -17.11 5.56
C ASN A 157 11.37 -18.34 6.14
N SER A 158 11.90 -18.25 7.35
CA SER A 158 12.59 -19.36 8.00
C SER A 158 11.67 -20.56 8.28
N VAL A 159 10.43 -20.32 8.70
CA VAL A 159 9.43 -21.37 8.95
C VAL A 159 9.02 -22.07 7.66
N LEU A 160 8.86 -21.32 6.57
CA LEU A 160 8.36 -21.86 5.30
C LEU A 160 9.46 -22.52 4.46
N SER A 161 10.70 -22.04 4.55
CA SER A 161 11.80 -22.50 3.69
C SER A 161 12.82 -23.38 4.38
N SER A 162 12.71 -23.59 5.70
CA SER A 162 13.75 -24.24 6.53
C SER A 162 15.13 -23.59 6.37
N GLY A 163 15.15 -22.34 5.92
CA GLY A 163 16.35 -21.60 5.57
C GLY A 163 16.95 -20.83 6.73
N ALA A 164 18.09 -20.21 6.47
CA ALA A 164 18.71 -19.29 7.42
C ALA A 164 17.82 -18.05 7.62
N GLN A 165 17.83 -17.51 8.83
CA GLN A 165 17.20 -16.22 9.10
C GLN A 165 18.10 -15.11 8.57
N TYR A 166 17.58 -14.28 7.68
CA TYR A 166 18.26 -13.08 7.24
C TYR A 166 17.56 -11.87 7.76
N ASP A 167 18.31 -10.94 8.25
CA ASP A 167 17.78 -9.71 8.82
C ASP A 167 17.71 -8.56 7.78
N PHE A 168 17.50 -8.87 6.50
CA PHE A 168 17.30 -7.86 5.42
C PHE A 168 15.93 -7.92 4.76
N HIS A 169 14.98 -8.70 5.28
CA HIS A 169 13.61 -8.71 4.80
C HIS A 169 12.97 -7.32 4.95
N CYS A 170 11.96 -7.05 4.15
CA CYS A 170 11.33 -5.75 4.14
C CYS A 170 10.82 -5.32 5.52
N HIS A 171 10.31 -6.26 6.33
CA HIS A 171 9.93 -5.97 7.71
C HIS A 171 11.10 -5.41 8.52
N SER A 172 12.23 -6.10 8.56
CA SER A 172 13.42 -5.66 9.31
C SER A 172 13.99 -4.35 8.76
N ASN A 173 13.97 -4.17 7.44
CA ASN A 173 14.42 -2.96 6.79
C ASN A 173 13.56 -1.76 7.18
N LEU A 174 12.24 -1.91 7.19
CA LEU A 174 11.29 -0.86 7.59
C LEU A 174 11.42 -0.53 9.08
N VAL A 175 11.58 -1.55 9.96
CA VAL A 175 11.82 -1.33 11.39
C VAL A 175 13.06 -0.46 11.60
N ARG A 176 14.20 -0.84 11.00
CA ARG A 176 15.43 -0.05 11.09
C ARG A 176 15.27 1.37 10.53
N ALA A 177 14.55 1.51 9.43
CA ALA A 177 14.35 2.79 8.77
C ALA A 177 13.61 3.81 9.66
N VAL A 178 12.65 3.35 10.50
CA VAL A 178 11.81 4.25 11.30
C VAL A 178 12.31 4.48 12.72
N MET A 179 13.32 3.73 13.18
CA MET A 179 13.90 3.92 14.51
C MET A 179 14.35 5.37 14.81
N PRO A 180 14.94 6.13 13.87
CA PRO A 180 15.31 7.54 14.12
C PRO A 180 14.13 8.44 14.49
N TRP A 181 12.88 8.06 14.13
CA TRP A 181 11.66 8.76 14.51
C TRP A 181 11.03 8.23 15.80
N GLY A 182 11.74 7.37 16.54
CA GLY A 182 11.25 6.76 17.78
C GLY A 182 10.20 5.68 17.60
N LEU A 183 9.96 5.24 16.36
CA LEU A 183 9.03 4.16 16.05
C LEU A 183 9.68 2.79 16.29
N GLN A 184 8.85 1.79 16.55
CA GLN A 184 9.24 0.43 16.91
C GLN A 184 8.65 -0.58 15.90
N GLU A 185 9.03 -1.84 16.03
CA GLU A 185 8.52 -2.92 15.20
C GLU A 185 6.98 -2.98 15.12
N ARG A 186 6.27 -2.78 16.23
CA ARG A 186 4.80 -2.73 16.30
C ARG A 186 4.17 -1.59 15.48
N ASP A 187 4.94 -0.58 15.13
CA ASP A 187 4.47 0.57 14.37
C ASP A 187 4.59 0.34 12.85
N VAL A 188 5.37 -0.66 12.43
CA VAL A 188 5.46 -1.09 11.04
C VAL A 188 4.21 -1.90 10.69
N HIS A 189 3.41 -1.34 9.79
CA HIS A 189 2.10 -1.87 9.39
C HIS A 189 2.15 -2.51 8.00
N ASP A 190 1.00 -2.99 7.50
CA ASP A 190 0.90 -3.49 6.13
C ASP A 190 1.27 -2.41 5.11
N VAL A 191 1.89 -2.84 4.03
CA VAL A 191 2.52 -1.96 3.04
C VAL A 191 1.66 -1.81 1.78
N LEU A 192 1.96 -0.80 0.97
CA LEU A 192 1.72 -0.86 -0.46
C LEU A 192 2.95 -1.51 -1.10
N ASN A 193 2.77 -2.67 -1.74
CA ASN A 193 3.83 -3.34 -2.50
C ASN A 193 3.91 -2.67 -3.88
N ILE A 194 4.84 -1.73 -4.03
CA ILE A 194 4.99 -0.98 -5.29
C ILE A 194 5.76 -1.79 -6.33
N PHE A 195 5.36 -1.67 -7.60
CA PHE A 195 5.90 -2.41 -8.74
C PHE A 195 5.71 -3.93 -8.65
N GLN A 196 4.99 -4.44 -7.66
CA GLN A 196 4.72 -5.86 -7.48
C GLN A 196 3.43 -6.26 -8.20
N VAL A 197 3.52 -7.33 -9.00
CA VAL A 197 2.35 -7.95 -9.62
C VAL A 197 1.86 -9.10 -8.76
N THR A 198 0.58 -9.09 -8.44
CA THR A 198 -0.07 -10.13 -7.65
C THR A 198 -1.50 -10.36 -8.08
N GLY A 199 -2.07 -11.44 -7.61
CA GLY A 199 -3.46 -11.77 -7.80
C GLY A 199 -3.92 -12.92 -6.90
N LEU A 200 -5.14 -13.35 -7.11
CA LEU A 200 -5.69 -14.55 -6.50
C LEU A 200 -6.00 -15.56 -7.61
N ASP A 201 -5.52 -16.79 -7.46
CA ASP A 201 -5.86 -17.86 -8.39
C ASP A 201 -7.33 -18.30 -8.24
N LYS A 202 -7.75 -19.29 -9.03
CA LYS A 202 -9.14 -19.78 -9.01
C LYS A 202 -9.57 -20.41 -7.68
N GLU A 203 -8.62 -20.82 -6.84
CA GLU A 203 -8.84 -21.30 -5.48
C GLU A 203 -8.75 -20.19 -4.43
N GLY A 204 -8.55 -18.92 -4.85
CA GLY A 204 -8.40 -17.78 -3.97
C GLY A 204 -7.04 -17.66 -3.29
N ARG A 205 -6.01 -18.41 -3.75
CA ARG A 205 -4.66 -18.36 -3.19
C ARG A 205 -3.89 -17.20 -3.81
N TYR A 206 -3.17 -16.48 -2.95
CA TYR A 206 -2.30 -15.39 -3.36
C TYR A 206 -1.13 -15.89 -4.21
N PHE A 207 -0.86 -15.22 -5.31
CA PHE A 207 0.30 -15.45 -6.14
C PHE A 207 1.04 -14.15 -6.44
N MET A 208 2.32 -14.26 -6.76
CA MET A 208 3.18 -13.19 -7.24
C MET A 208 3.70 -13.52 -8.62
N SER A 209 3.87 -12.51 -9.45
CA SER A 209 4.49 -12.59 -10.77
C SER A 209 5.70 -11.64 -10.84
N PRO A 210 6.62 -11.85 -11.79
CA PRO A 210 7.76 -10.95 -11.97
C PRO A 210 7.32 -9.50 -12.15
N CYS A 211 8.11 -8.59 -11.59
CA CYS A 211 7.91 -7.14 -11.71
C CYS A 211 8.00 -6.70 -13.17
N PRO A 212 7.01 -6.01 -13.72
CA PRO A 212 6.99 -5.59 -15.12
C PRO A 212 7.74 -4.28 -15.37
N ALA A 213 8.22 -3.62 -14.31
CA ALA A 213 8.87 -2.33 -14.45
C ALA A 213 10.16 -2.43 -15.26
N GLU A 214 10.42 -1.40 -16.04
CA GLU A 214 11.66 -1.19 -16.75
C GLU A 214 12.50 -0.10 -16.08
N LYS A 215 13.68 0.14 -16.60
CA LYS A 215 14.52 1.25 -16.16
C LYS A 215 13.81 2.59 -16.41
N GLY A 216 13.63 3.36 -15.34
CA GLY A 216 13.01 4.69 -15.38
C GLY A 216 11.51 4.70 -15.07
N ASP A 217 10.87 3.53 -14.91
CA ASP A 217 9.49 3.49 -14.44
C ASP A 217 9.34 4.09 -13.05
N SER A 218 8.21 4.74 -12.82
CA SER A 218 7.99 5.51 -11.61
C SER A 218 6.55 5.53 -11.12
N LEU A 219 6.40 5.73 -9.82
CA LEU A 219 5.15 5.99 -9.12
C LEU A 219 5.28 7.29 -8.35
N GLU A 220 4.35 8.22 -8.55
CA GLU A 220 4.35 9.53 -7.89
C GLU A 220 3.18 9.66 -6.93
N PHE A 221 3.44 10.28 -5.78
CA PHE A 221 2.46 10.57 -4.74
C PHE A 221 2.44 12.05 -4.42
N LEU A 222 1.24 12.62 -4.23
CA LEU A 222 1.04 13.89 -3.54
C LEU A 222 0.83 13.60 -2.06
N ALA A 223 1.58 14.26 -1.19
CA ALA A 223 1.35 14.23 0.25
C ALA A 223 0.11 15.05 0.61
N GLU A 224 -0.95 14.38 1.10
CA GLU A 224 -2.21 15.04 1.48
C GLU A 224 -2.16 15.68 2.88
N THR A 225 -1.18 15.32 3.66
CA THR A 225 -0.82 15.89 4.97
C THR A 225 0.69 15.74 5.15
N ASP A 226 1.26 16.29 6.22
CA ASP A 226 2.66 16.01 6.54
C ASP A 226 2.82 14.53 6.85
N VAL A 227 3.64 13.83 6.09
CA VAL A 227 3.82 12.38 6.22
C VAL A 227 5.27 11.99 6.48
N LEU A 228 5.43 10.94 7.28
CA LEU A 228 6.62 10.11 7.32
C LEU A 228 6.39 8.95 6.37
N MET A 229 7.28 8.76 5.41
CA MET A 229 7.27 7.63 4.48
C MET A 229 8.50 6.76 4.73
N ALA A 230 8.34 5.45 4.61
CA ALA A 230 9.46 4.51 4.64
C ALA A 230 9.32 3.48 3.53
N LEU A 231 10.41 3.24 2.84
CA LEU A 231 10.49 2.30 1.72
C LEU A 231 11.58 1.27 1.97
N SER A 232 11.27 0.01 1.68
CA SER A 232 12.26 -1.08 1.62
C SER A 232 12.41 -1.56 0.19
N THR A 233 13.65 -1.75 -0.29
CA THR A 233 13.94 -2.53 -1.49
C THR A 233 13.80 -4.01 -1.16
N CYS A 234 12.82 -4.68 -1.80
CA CYS A 234 12.53 -6.08 -1.51
C CYS A 234 13.75 -6.97 -1.79
N PRO A 235 14.15 -7.86 -0.84
CA PRO A 235 15.25 -8.80 -1.05
C PRO A 235 14.97 -9.86 -2.12
N GLY A 236 13.73 -10.02 -2.55
CA GLY A 236 13.33 -10.84 -3.68
C GLY A 236 13.60 -10.20 -5.05
N GLY A 237 14.09 -8.95 -5.07
CA GLY A 237 14.42 -8.24 -6.30
C GLY A 237 13.21 -7.97 -7.19
N ASP A 238 13.25 -8.45 -8.41
CA ASP A 238 12.14 -8.38 -9.37
C ASP A 238 11.14 -9.53 -9.24
N LEU A 239 11.31 -10.43 -8.26
CA LEU A 239 10.51 -11.64 -7.99
C LEU A 239 10.56 -12.72 -9.10
N SER A 240 11.38 -12.59 -10.13
CA SER A 240 11.48 -13.59 -11.20
C SER A 240 12.02 -14.94 -10.72
N LEU A 241 12.76 -14.93 -9.60
CA LEU A 241 13.36 -16.13 -8.99
C LEU A 241 12.69 -16.52 -7.65
N TRP A 242 11.57 -15.89 -7.29
CA TRP A 242 10.87 -16.19 -6.05
C TRP A 242 10.31 -17.64 -6.07
N GLY A 243 10.66 -18.42 -5.04
CA GLY A 243 10.12 -19.78 -4.86
C GLY A 243 10.93 -20.91 -5.52
N PHE A 244 12.09 -20.64 -6.09
CA PHE A 244 12.93 -21.65 -6.78
C PHE A 244 13.95 -22.38 -5.86
N GLY A 245 13.55 -22.78 -4.65
CA GLY A 245 14.33 -23.68 -3.79
C GLY A 245 15.36 -23.01 -2.87
N ALA A 246 16.12 -23.81 -2.12
CA ALA A 246 17.00 -23.36 -1.04
C ALA A 246 18.20 -22.49 -1.51
N ASP A 247 18.66 -22.67 -2.74
CA ASP A 247 19.77 -21.88 -3.32
C ASP A 247 19.29 -20.57 -3.96
N SER A 248 17.99 -20.33 -3.97
CA SER A 248 17.38 -19.17 -4.67
C SER A 248 17.80 -17.82 -4.09
N GLU A 249 18.24 -17.75 -2.84
CA GLU A 249 18.62 -16.48 -2.25
C GLU A 249 19.89 -15.87 -2.86
N ALA A 250 20.93 -16.69 -3.05
CA ALA A 250 22.15 -16.23 -3.71
C ALA A 250 21.86 -15.80 -5.17
N GLU A 251 20.90 -16.45 -5.80
CA GLU A 251 20.46 -16.09 -7.15
C GLU A 251 19.57 -14.86 -7.15
N MET A 252 18.65 -14.71 -6.17
CA MET A 252 17.79 -13.53 -6.03
C MET A 252 18.57 -12.23 -5.89
N ILE A 253 19.75 -12.26 -5.26
CA ILE A 253 20.58 -11.05 -5.15
C ILE A 253 20.99 -10.49 -6.51
N LYS A 254 21.13 -11.36 -7.53
CA LYS A 254 21.49 -10.97 -8.90
C LYS A 254 20.38 -10.19 -9.61
N VAL A 255 19.14 -10.38 -9.17
CA VAL A 255 17.96 -9.68 -9.70
C VAL A 255 17.48 -8.54 -8.81
N CYS A 256 18.22 -8.24 -7.73
CA CYS A 256 17.98 -7.05 -6.93
C CYS A 256 18.56 -5.80 -7.60
N ARG A 257 17.81 -4.71 -7.55
CA ARG A 257 18.19 -3.38 -8.06
C ARG A 257 17.89 -2.33 -7.00
N PRO A 258 18.57 -1.17 -7.03
CA PRO A 258 18.22 -0.05 -6.17
C PRO A 258 16.86 0.54 -6.56
N LEU A 259 16.24 1.25 -5.62
CA LEU A 259 15.15 2.19 -5.88
C LEU A 259 15.64 3.61 -5.63
N HIS A 260 15.11 4.56 -6.39
CA HIS A 260 15.46 5.98 -6.25
C HIS A 260 14.23 6.77 -5.81
N VAL A 261 14.41 7.65 -4.83
CA VAL A 261 13.37 8.50 -4.28
C VAL A 261 13.74 9.95 -4.49
N GLN A 262 12.78 10.72 -4.97
CA GLN A 262 12.89 12.16 -5.16
C GLN A 262 11.69 12.84 -4.50
N VAL A 263 11.95 13.90 -3.74
CA VAL A 263 10.92 14.73 -3.11
C VAL A 263 10.97 16.12 -3.74
N TYR A 264 9.84 16.57 -4.24
CA TYR A 264 9.68 17.86 -4.90
C TYR A 264 8.73 18.75 -4.14
N GLN A 265 8.94 20.05 -4.24
CA GLN A 265 7.96 21.08 -3.90
C GLN A 265 7.60 21.86 -5.16
N LEU A 266 6.38 22.36 -5.22
CA LEU A 266 5.96 23.23 -6.32
C LEU A 266 6.73 24.55 -6.24
N GLU A 267 7.14 25.07 -7.41
CA GLU A 267 7.85 26.37 -7.50
C GLU A 267 6.97 27.53 -7.01
N ASP A 268 5.71 27.54 -7.45
CA ASP A 268 4.71 28.48 -6.95
C ASP A 268 4.10 27.94 -5.65
N LYS A 269 4.39 28.61 -4.53
CA LYS A 269 3.89 28.22 -3.20
C LYS A 269 2.38 28.38 -3.06
N ASP A 270 1.77 29.24 -3.84
CA ASP A 270 0.34 29.52 -3.81
C ASP A 270 -0.45 28.64 -4.80
N PHE A 271 0.25 27.87 -5.64
CA PHE A 271 -0.38 27.07 -6.70
C PHE A 271 -1.48 26.16 -6.15
N LEU A 272 -1.20 25.40 -5.11
CA LEU A 272 -2.18 24.46 -4.50
C LEU A 272 -3.42 25.19 -3.99
N ALA A 273 -3.21 26.31 -3.27
CA ALA A 273 -4.31 27.12 -2.77
C ALA A 273 -5.14 27.73 -3.93
N ASN A 274 -4.48 28.18 -4.99
CA ASN A 274 -5.12 28.72 -6.19
C ASN A 274 -5.95 27.66 -6.94
N GLN A 275 -5.55 26.38 -6.86
CA GLN A 275 -6.32 25.23 -7.36
C GLN A 275 -7.43 24.79 -6.40
N GLY A 276 -7.59 25.43 -5.24
CA GLY A 276 -8.55 25.03 -4.23
C GLY A 276 -8.16 23.79 -3.43
N TRP A 277 -6.93 23.27 -3.64
CA TRP A 277 -6.43 22.14 -2.86
C TRP A 277 -6.10 22.58 -1.42
N LYS A 278 -6.38 21.71 -0.47
CA LYS A 278 -6.03 21.89 0.95
C LYS A 278 -5.56 20.54 1.52
N PRO A 279 -4.69 20.56 2.53
CA PRO A 279 -4.35 19.37 3.28
C PRO A 279 -5.60 18.63 3.75
N SER A 280 -5.57 17.30 3.72
CA SER A 280 -6.71 16.49 4.13
C SER A 280 -6.99 16.65 5.63
N GLU A 281 -8.24 16.84 5.98
CA GLU A 281 -8.69 16.95 7.36
C GLU A 281 -9.15 15.57 7.89
N PRO A 282 -8.91 15.28 9.17
CA PRO A 282 -9.44 14.06 9.78
C PRO A 282 -10.96 14.01 9.67
N ALA A 283 -11.52 12.83 9.47
CA ALA A 283 -12.95 12.61 9.53
C ALA A 283 -13.52 13.12 10.87
N PRO A 284 -14.78 13.58 10.91
CA PRO A 284 -15.41 14.08 12.14
C PRO A 284 -15.67 13.00 13.19
N TYR A 285 -15.18 11.78 12.93
CA TYR A 285 -15.25 10.66 13.86
C TYR A 285 -14.37 10.93 15.10
N ARG A 286 -14.90 10.65 16.29
CA ARG A 286 -14.24 10.95 17.57
C ARG A 286 -13.82 9.68 18.34
N GLY A 287 -13.81 8.53 17.69
CA GLY A 287 -13.45 7.27 18.35
C GLY A 287 -14.48 6.80 19.38
N MET A 288 -15.72 7.25 19.28
CA MET A 288 -16.74 6.99 20.31
C MET A 288 -17.74 5.88 19.95
N HIS A 289 -17.64 5.31 18.75
CA HIS A 289 -18.48 4.18 18.35
C HIS A 289 -18.09 2.94 19.16
N GLY A 290 -19.07 2.21 19.66
CA GLY A 290 -18.86 1.08 20.55
C GLY A 290 -18.52 1.46 22.01
N MET A 291 -18.30 2.73 22.31
CA MET A 291 -18.02 3.22 23.68
C MET A 291 -19.31 3.37 24.51
N LYS A 292 -20.46 3.49 23.86
CA LYS A 292 -21.75 3.51 24.52
C LYS A 292 -22.39 2.13 24.44
N VAL A 293 -22.85 1.64 25.59
CA VAL A 293 -23.66 0.42 25.65
C VAL A 293 -25.07 0.79 25.17
N PRO A 294 -25.65 0.06 24.22
CA PRO A 294 -27.04 0.27 23.82
C PRO A 294 -27.99 0.19 25.02
N GLU A 295 -29.03 1.02 25.03
CA GLU A 295 -30.05 1.00 26.06
C GLU A 295 -31.19 0.05 25.68
N GLY A 296 -31.93 -0.42 26.70
CA GLY A 296 -33.10 -1.26 26.51
C GLY A 296 -32.76 -2.68 26.00
N GLU A 297 -33.65 -3.22 25.20
CA GLU A 297 -33.56 -4.60 24.68
C GLU A 297 -32.33 -4.87 23.80
N ASN A 298 -31.75 -3.85 23.24
CA ASN A 298 -30.53 -3.94 22.42
C ASN A 298 -29.24 -3.96 23.26
N ASN A 299 -29.34 -3.92 24.60
CA ASN A 299 -28.16 -4.01 25.45
C ASN A 299 -27.77 -5.48 25.67
N PRO A 300 -26.64 -5.95 25.13
CA PRO A 300 -26.23 -7.35 25.28
C PRO A 300 -25.92 -7.76 26.73
N ARG A 301 -25.76 -6.78 27.63
CA ARG A 301 -25.54 -7.05 29.08
C ARG A 301 -26.82 -7.25 29.86
N THR A 302 -27.95 -6.76 29.34
CA THR A 302 -29.29 -6.88 29.94
C THR A 302 -30.19 -7.87 29.21
N ALA A 303 -29.77 -8.39 28.06
CA ALA A 303 -30.44 -9.50 27.43
C ALA A 303 -30.47 -10.66 28.43
N SER A 304 -31.63 -11.00 28.93
CA SER A 304 -31.85 -12.10 29.89
C SER A 304 -31.21 -13.38 29.34
N ARG A 305 -30.46 -14.03 30.18
CA ARG A 305 -29.94 -15.39 29.95
C ARG A 305 -31.09 -16.39 29.89
#